data_fe8240297ea883c8baa4a928d3215d2c
#
_entry.id   fe8240297ea883c8baa4a928d3215d2c
#
_cell.length_a   1.000
_cell.length_b   1.000
_cell.length_c   1.000
_cell.angle_alpha   90.00
_cell.angle_beta   90.00
_cell.angle_gamma   90.00
#
_symmetry.space_group_name_H-M   'P 1'
#
loop_
_entity.id
_entity.type
_entity.pdbx_description
1 polymer ?
#
loop_
_entity_poly.entity_id
_entity_poly.type
_entity_poly.pdbx_seq_one_letter_code
_entity_poly.pdbx_strand_id
1 'polypeptide(L)' 'MKNRFDLEQDIMAVSMISEDIDTLLWKMMDDPGGPMTEDDLINKIMAIQNILRLRTDKLWDTFCQAYELDQYRSKDNDL' A
#
# COMPACT_ATOMS: atom_id res chain seq x y z
N MET A 1 -10.02 19.28 5.57
CA MET A 1 -10.84 18.33 4.84
C MET A 1 -10.08 17.81 3.61
N LYS A 2 -10.20 16.54 3.33
CA LYS A 2 -9.57 15.94 2.15
C LYS A 2 -10.34 16.29 0.89
N ASN A 3 -9.63 16.37 -0.23
CA ASN A 3 -10.23 16.71 -1.51
C ASN A 3 -9.72 15.76 -2.59
N ARG A 4 -10.12 16.02 -3.84
CA ARG A 4 -9.74 15.19 -4.97
C ARG A 4 -8.22 15.08 -5.14
N PHE A 5 -7.50 16.17 -4.88
CA PHE A 5 -6.04 16.17 -4.97
C PHE A 5 -5.43 15.20 -3.94
N ASP A 6 -5.92 15.23 -2.70
CA ASP A 6 -5.47 14.31 -1.67
C ASP A 6 -5.75 12.86 -2.06
N LEU A 7 -6.91 12.61 -2.66
CA LEU A 7 -7.28 11.28 -3.13
C LEU A 7 -6.29 10.79 -4.20
N GLU A 8 -5.95 11.63 -5.14
CA GLU A 8 -4.99 11.29 -6.19
C GLU A 8 -3.62 10.93 -5.59
N GLN A 9 -3.17 11.68 -4.58
CA GLN A 9 -1.91 11.40 -3.91
C GLN A 9 -1.92 10.03 -3.23
N ASP A 10 -3.02 9.68 -2.59
CA ASP A 10 -3.12 8.39 -1.90
C ASP A 10 -3.23 7.22 -2.89
N ILE A 11 -3.88 7.42 -4.03
CA ILE A 11 -3.89 6.42 -5.09
C ILE A 11 -2.47 6.17 -5.60
N MET A 12 -1.70 7.23 -5.80
CA MET A 12 -0.31 7.10 -6.21
C MET A 12 0.52 6.36 -5.16
N ALA A 13 0.28 6.64 -3.88
CA ALA A 13 0.99 5.95 -2.79
C ALA A 13 0.73 4.44 -2.82
N VAL A 14 -0.51 4.04 -3.10
CA VAL A 14 -0.84 2.61 -3.25
C VAL A 14 -0.12 2.01 -4.46
N SER A 15 -0.09 2.73 -5.57
CA SER A 15 0.53 2.23 -6.80
C SER A 15 2.05 2.08 -6.68
N MET A 16 2.69 2.80 -5.75
CA MET A 16 4.13 2.67 -5.53
C MET A 16 4.55 1.29 -5.01
N ILE A 17 3.62 0.50 -4.52
CA ILE A 17 3.90 -0.87 -4.08
C ILE A 17 4.46 -1.71 -5.22
N SER A 18 4.05 -1.44 -6.46
CA SER A 18 4.58 -2.19 -7.61
C SER A 18 6.07 -1.97 -7.78
N GLU A 19 6.59 -0.80 -7.44
CA GLU A 19 8.03 -0.52 -7.49
C GLU A 19 8.79 -1.32 -6.44
N ASP A 20 8.20 -1.52 -5.27
CA ASP A 20 8.80 -2.34 -4.22
C ASP A 20 8.90 -3.79 -4.68
N ILE A 21 7.87 -4.28 -5.36
CA ILE A 21 7.88 -5.63 -5.91
C ILE A 21 8.94 -5.76 -7.01
N ASP A 22 9.07 -4.76 -7.87
CA ASP A 22 10.10 -4.74 -8.89
C ASP A 22 11.50 -4.81 -8.27
N THR A 23 11.71 -4.11 -7.16
CA THR A 23 12.99 -4.15 -6.44
C THR A 23 13.28 -5.56 -5.92
N LEU A 24 12.26 -6.25 -5.38
CA LEU A 24 12.42 -7.63 -4.93
C LEU A 24 12.76 -8.56 -6.09
N LEU A 25 12.08 -8.39 -7.21
CA LEU A 25 12.37 -9.19 -8.41
C LEU A 25 13.81 -8.99 -8.88
N TRP A 26 14.27 -7.74 -8.89
CA TRP A 26 15.66 -7.45 -9.21
C TRP A 26 16.62 -8.20 -8.28
N LYS A 27 16.36 -8.14 -6.97
CA LYS A 27 17.22 -8.80 -5.99
C LYS A 27 17.30 -10.31 -6.22
N MET A 28 16.16 -10.92 -6.57
CA MET A 28 16.09 -12.37 -6.75
C MET A 28 16.62 -12.85 -8.10
N MET A 29 16.58 -12.01 -9.13
CA MET A 29 16.87 -12.46 -10.50
C MET A 29 18.13 -11.84 -11.09
N ASP A 30 18.42 -10.57 -10.78
CA ASP A 30 19.42 -9.79 -11.50
C ASP A 30 20.57 -9.28 -10.64
N ASP A 31 20.42 -9.30 -9.30
CA ASP A 31 21.47 -8.76 -8.44
C ASP A 31 22.75 -9.61 -8.52
N PRO A 32 23.89 -9.00 -8.86
CA PRO A 32 25.17 -9.71 -8.88
C PRO A 32 25.55 -10.35 -7.54
N GLY A 33 25.04 -9.80 -6.42
CA GLY A 33 25.28 -10.36 -5.10
C GLY A 33 24.50 -11.62 -4.80
N GLY A 34 23.62 -12.02 -5.72
CA GLY A 34 22.80 -13.20 -5.57
C GLY A 34 21.47 -12.95 -4.85
N PRO A 35 20.56 -13.92 -4.91
CA PRO A 35 19.23 -13.79 -4.31
C PRO A 35 19.30 -13.81 -2.79
N MET A 36 18.28 -13.24 -2.16
CA MET A 36 18.11 -13.39 -0.72
C MET A 36 17.60 -14.80 -0.39
N THR A 37 17.73 -15.18 0.87
CA THR A 37 17.19 -16.47 1.33
C THR A 37 15.68 -16.49 1.23
N GLU A 38 15.11 -17.69 1.25
CA GLU A 38 13.67 -17.86 1.23
C GLU A 38 13.00 -17.17 2.42
N ASP A 39 13.59 -17.29 3.61
CA ASP A 39 13.04 -16.65 4.80
C ASP A 39 13.06 -15.13 4.68
N ASP A 40 14.16 -14.55 4.18
CA ASP A 40 14.25 -13.11 3.97
C ASP A 40 13.22 -12.63 2.94
N LEU A 41 13.04 -13.40 1.88
CA LEU A 41 12.06 -13.07 0.85
C LEU A 41 10.65 -13.05 1.43
N ILE A 42 10.29 -14.09 2.20
CA ILE A 42 8.98 -14.16 2.84
C ILE A 42 8.76 -12.96 3.76
N ASN A 43 9.77 -12.62 4.57
CA ASN A 43 9.67 -11.48 5.47
C ASN A 43 9.47 -10.17 4.72
N LYS A 44 10.15 -9.98 3.59
CA LYS A 44 10.00 -8.77 2.77
C LYS A 44 8.61 -8.71 2.14
N ILE A 45 8.10 -9.83 1.66
CA ILE A 45 6.75 -9.87 1.08
C ILE A 45 5.71 -9.53 2.14
N MET A 46 5.86 -10.06 3.35
CA MET A 46 4.94 -9.76 4.45
C MET A 46 4.99 -8.28 4.83
N ALA A 47 6.18 -7.67 4.82
CA ALA A 47 6.33 -6.25 5.09
C ALA A 47 5.63 -5.41 4.03
N ILE A 48 5.78 -5.76 2.76
CA ILE A 48 5.12 -5.07 1.65
C ILE A 48 3.60 -5.20 1.78
N GLN A 49 3.12 -6.39 2.14
CA GLN A 49 1.68 -6.62 2.34
C GLN A 49 1.14 -5.72 3.45
N ASN A 50 1.86 -5.59 4.55
CA ASN A 50 1.45 -4.73 5.65
C ASN A 50 1.42 -3.27 5.24
N ILE A 51 2.42 -2.81 4.51
CA ILE A 51 2.47 -1.43 4.00
C ILE A 51 1.30 -1.17 3.04
N LEU A 52 1.04 -2.10 2.14
CA LEU A 52 -0.08 -1.98 1.20
C LEU A 52 -1.40 -1.82 1.97
N ARG A 53 -1.59 -2.62 3.01
CA ARG A 53 -2.80 -2.55 3.83
C ARG A 53 -2.95 -1.16 4.47
N LEU A 54 -1.89 -0.62 5.03
CA LEU A 54 -1.91 0.70 5.64
C LEU A 54 -2.20 1.80 4.61
N ARG A 55 -1.58 1.72 3.45
CA ARG A 55 -1.83 2.69 2.38
C ARG A 55 -3.26 2.62 1.86
N THR A 56 -3.81 1.41 1.80
CA THR A 56 -5.20 1.21 1.39
C THR A 56 -6.16 1.77 2.43
N ASP A 57 -5.88 1.58 3.72
CA ASP A 57 -6.68 2.15 4.80
C ASP A 57 -6.68 3.67 4.72
N LYS A 58 -5.53 4.27 4.48
CA LYS A 58 -5.43 5.72 4.34
C LYS A 58 -6.19 6.20 3.10
N LEU A 59 -6.09 5.48 2.01
CA LEU A 59 -6.83 5.80 0.78
C LEU A 59 -8.35 5.80 1.05
N TRP A 60 -8.83 4.78 1.75
CA TRP A 60 -10.25 4.70 2.11
C TRP A 60 -10.68 5.88 2.95
N ASP A 61 -9.87 6.24 3.95
CA ASP A 61 -10.16 7.40 4.80
C ASP A 61 -10.25 8.69 3.98
N THR A 62 -9.29 8.89 3.09
CA THR A 62 -9.26 10.07 2.21
C THR A 62 -10.46 10.09 1.28
N PHE A 63 -10.81 8.94 0.72
CA PHE A 63 -11.97 8.82 -0.16
C PHE A 63 -13.26 9.22 0.57
N CYS A 64 -13.45 8.70 1.78
CA CYS A 64 -14.63 9.03 2.57
C CYS A 64 -14.71 10.52 2.88
N GLN A 65 -13.59 11.15 3.23
CA GLN A 65 -13.56 12.58 3.51
C GLN A 65 -13.81 13.41 2.26
N ALA A 66 -13.18 13.04 1.14
CA ALA A 66 -13.29 13.78 -0.11
C ALA A 66 -14.72 13.80 -0.66
N TYR A 67 -15.48 12.74 -0.41
CA TYR A 67 -16.85 12.60 -0.90
C TYR A 67 -17.89 12.69 0.21
N GLU A 68 -17.45 13.11 1.42
CA GLU A 68 -18.35 13.30 2.56
C GLU A 68 -19.11 12.03 2.94
N LEU A 69 -18.41 10.90 2.98
CA LEU A 69 -18.98 9.60 3.28
C LEU A 69 -18.71 9.14 4.71
N ASP A 70 -18.42 10.08 5.62
CA ASP A 70 -18.07 9.75 7.00
C ASP A 70 -19.16 8.93 7.71
N GLN A 71 -20.41 9.20 7.42
CA GLN A 71 -21.51 8.45 8.01
C GLN A 71 -21.49 6.97 7.60
N TYR A 72 -21.08 6.68 6.39
CA TYR A 72 -20.94 5.29 5.92
C TYR A 72 -19.71 4.62 6.50
N ARG A 73 -18.65 5.39 6.63
CA ARG A 73 -17.43 4.91 7.23
C ARG A 73 -17.65 4.50 8.69
N SER A 74 -18.42 5.28 9.42
CA SER A 74 -18.75 4.96 10.81
C SER A 74 -19.49 3.63 10.92
N LYS A 75 -20.40 3.34 9.99
CA LYS A 75 -21.09 2.05 9.95
C LYS A 75 -20.13 0.92 9.65
N ASP A 76 -19.20 1.13 8.74
CA ASP A 76 -18.21 0.13 8.40
C ASP A 76 -17.29 -0.18 9.58
N ASN A 77 -16.97 0.84 10.38
CA ASN A 77 -16.12 0.65 11.55
C ASN A 77 -16.82 -0.16 12.64
N ASP A 78 -18.12 -0.18 12.64
CA ASP A 78 -18.91 -0.97 13.61
C ASP A 78 -18.89 -2.47 13.27
N LEU A 79 -18.45 -2.80 12.08
CA LEU A 79 -18.32 -4.18 11.67
C LEU A 79 -17.03 -4.81 12.21
#